data_cca2337426a8b0214e89da9af67ee714
#
_entry.id   cca2337426a8b0214e89da9af67ee714
#
_cell.length_a   1.000
_cell.length_b   1.000
_cell.length_c   1.000
_cell.angle_alpha   90.00
_cell.angle_beta   90.00
_cell.angle_gamma   90.00
#
_symmetry.space_group_name_H-M   'P 1'
#
loop_
_entity.id
_entity.type
_entity.pdbx_description
1 polymer ?
#
loop_
_entity_poly.entity_id
_entity_poly.type
_entity_poly.pdbx_seq_one_letter_code
_entity_poly.pdbx_strand_id
1 'polypeptide(L)'
;MTKTLTDTDEQELWAESEQNGTLSSQSKGFETITLGKFSDICNIYSCSTELRSGLSIAVDEVEFIDDLVWMKDKSDNLRFGLSFFLSGKVTVERHGLIDKTDESVGKYYSECNCNLQETEWWKAGEKFSRIYLRIEPQQFFQSFGEVDLEQIPIYLRQAVIGDCIQPYYQQEKITRQMQRVLRQILQCPHQGLMKRMYLESQVMELMMLHFQQFQEQGKCDRNFPARNLSDVEKIYQAKEILLNNLENPPSLLELARQVGLNDFKLKCGFRQVFGTSAFKYLHDYRLEKARQLLGSEDMKVEEVAFRVGFDSRSYFASAFRKKFGLNPKQYLQHCQKSR
;
A
#
# COMPACT_ATOMS: atom_id res chain seq x y z
N MET A 1 21.15 -14.05 -12.16
CA MET A 1 21.59 -13.92 -10.75
C MET A 1 20.58 -13.01 -10.05
N THR A 2 20.16 -13.27 -8.83
CA THR A 2 19.19 -12.38 -8.16
C THR A 2 19.90 -11.14 -7.67
N LYS A 3 19.53 -9.98 -8.17
CA LYS A 3 20.01 -8.67 -7.69
C LYS A 3 19.11 -8.17 -6.55
N THR A 4 19.66 -7.40 -5.64
CA THR A 4 18.90 -6.73 -4.57
C THR A 4 19.15 -5.24 -4.68
N LEU A 5 18.11 -4.44 -4.64
CA LEU A 5 18.13 -2.97 -4.65
C LEU A 5 17.41 -2.40 -3.45
N THR A 6 17.94 -1.29 -2.94
CA THR A 6 17.26 -0.39 -2.00
C THR A 6 16.84 0.89 -2.73
N ASP A 7 16.07 1.75 -2.09
CA ASP A 7 15.70 3.06 -2.66
C ASP A 7 16.94 3.96 -2.90
N THR A 8 17.97 3.83 -2.08
CA THR A 8 19.24 4.55 -2.29
C THR A 8 19.95 4.05 -3.53
N ASP A 9 20.07 2.71 -3.69
CA ASP A 9 20.67 2.11 -4.88
C ASP A 9 19.91 2.49 -6.15
N GLU A 10 18.56 2.55 -6.08
CA GLU A 10 17.73 3.00 -7.21
C GLU A 10 18.08 4.41 -7.65
N GLN A 11 18.14 5.35 -6.70
CA GLN A 11 18.43 6.76 -6.99
C GLN A 11 19.82 6.94 -7.62
N GLU A 12 20.84 6.24 -7.09
CA GLU A 12 22.20 6.29 -7.62
C GLU A 12 22.25 5.72 -9.04
N LEU A 13 21.67 4.53 -9.26
CA LEU A 13 21.67 3.88 -10.57
C LEU A 13 20.82 4.65 -11.59
N TRP A 14 19.76 5.31 -11.15
CA TRP A 14 18.95 6.17 -12.01
C TRP A 14 19.76 7.35 -12.52
N ALA A 15 20.41 8.08 -11.61
CA ALA A 15 21.27 9.22 -11.95
C ALA A 15 22.43 8.78 -12.87
N GLU A 16 23.06 7.63 -12.60
CA GLU A 16 24.11 7.07 -13.46
C GLU A 16 23.59 6.73 -14.86
N SER A 17 22.43 6.10 -14.96
CA SER A 17 21.80 5.72 -16.24
C SER A 17 21.44 6.93 -17.09
N GLU A 18 20.97 8.02 -16.47
CA GLU A 18 20.71 9.30 -17.14
C GLU A 18 22.03 9.96 -17.60
N GLN A 19 23.04 9.99 -16.75
CA GLN A 19 24.35 10.57 -17.08
C GLN A 19 25.05 9.82 -18.24
N ASN A 20 24.94 8.50 -18.27
CA ASN A 20 25.50 7.65 -19.32
C ASN A 20 24.64 7.65 -20.60
N GLY A 21 23.47 8.29 -20.59
CA GLY A 21 22.56 8.36 -21.72
C GLY A 21 21.86 7.04 -22.08
N THR A 22 21.90 6.04 -21.19
CA THR A 22 21.18 4.77 -21.37
C THR A 22 19.71 4.89 -21.02
N LEU A 23 19.35 5.84 -20.16
CA LEU A 23 18.01 6.21 -19.77
C LEU A 23 17.79 7.69 -20.09
N SER A 24 16.62 8.05 -20.59
CA SER A 24 16.24 9.45 -20.83
C SER A 24 14.85 9.74 -20.33
N SER A 25 14.70 10.86 -19.64
CA SER A 25 13.39 11.39 -19.21
C SER A 25 13.15 12.74 -19.90
N GLN A 26 12.06 12.85 -20.63
CA GLN A 26 11.67 14.06 -21.35
C GLN A 26 10.27 14.49 -20.93
N SER A 27 10.15 15.73 -20.46
CA SER A 27 8.88 16.35 -20.11
C SER A 27 8.43 17.33 -21.19
N LYS A 28 7.21 17.17 -21.69
CA LYS A 28 6.60 18.07 -22.66
C LYS A 28 5.15 18.37 -22.26
N GLY A 29 4.93 19.58 -21.79
CA GLY A 29 3.60 19.99 -21.32
C GLY A 29 3.15 19.20 -20.09
N PHE A 30 2.18 18.32 -20.25
CA PHE A 30 1.60 17.51 -19.18
C PHE A 30 2.16 16.09 -19.12
N GLU A 31 3.01 15.72 -20.04
CA GLU A 31 3.52 14.36 -20.19
C GLU A 31 5.01 14.31 -19.87
N THR A 32 5.40 13.27 -19.17
CA THR A 32 6.80 12.90 -18.99
C THR A 32 6.97 11.47 -19.52
N ILE A 33 7.86 11.32 -20.48
CA ILE A 33 8.20 10.02 -21.06
C ILE A 33 9.60 9.66 -20.60
N THR A 34 9.72 8.50 -19.97
CA THR A 34 10.98 7.88 -19.58
C THR A 34 11.17 6.63 -20.40
N LEU A 35 12.30 6.56 -21.10
CA LEU A 35 12.59 5.45 -21.99
C LEU A 35 14.08 5.11 -21.91
N GLY A 36 14.38 3.83 -21.88
CA GLY A 36 15.76 3.34 -22.01
C GLY A 36 16.06 2.14 -21.13
N LYS A 37 17.34 1.93 -20.91
CA LYS A 37 17.86 0.85 -20.09
C LYS A 37 18.27 1.40 -18.72
N PHE A 38 17.59 0.89 -17.69
CA PHE A 38 17.91 1.20 -16.30
C PHE A 38 19.03 0.27 -15.84
N SER A 39 20.27 0.73 -15.94
CA SER A 39 21.47 -0.06 -15.68
C SER A 39 21.42 -1.41 -16.43
N ASP A 40 21.91 -2.48 -15.84
CA ASP A 40 21.75 -3.86 -16.32
C ASP A 40 20.59 -4.60 -15.66
N ILE A 41 19.55 -3.86 -15.21
CA ILE A 41 18.45 -4.39 -14.44
C ILE A 41 17.23 -4.60 -15.31
N CYS A 42 16.78 -3.57 -16.02
CA CYS A 42 15.60 -3.67 -16.86
C CYS A 42 15.59 -2.64 -17.99
N ASN A 43 14.78 -2.90 -19.00
CA ASN A 43 14.35 -1.93 -19.99
C ASN A 43 13.07 -1.29 -19.51
N ILE A 44 12.97 0.04 -19.57
CA ILE A 44 11.82 0.81 -19.08
C ILE A 44 11.23 1.63 -20.22
N TYR A 45 9.92 1.59 -20.33
CA TYR A 45 9.12 2.63 -20.95
C TYR A 45 8.06 3.06 -19.94
N SER A 46 8.02 4.33 -19.59
CA SER A 46 6.98 4.92 -18.74
C SER A 46 6.49 6.22 -19.36
N CYS A 47 5.17 6.36 -19.46
CA CYS A 47 4.53 7.60 -19.91
C CYS A 47 3.59 8.06 -18.80
N SER A 48 4.00 9.10 -18.09
CA SER A 48 3.17 9.72 -17.05
C SER A 48 2.52 11.00 -17.57
N THR A 49 1.28 11.24 -17.17
CA THR A 49 0.49 12.43 -17.56
C THR A 49 -0.15 13.03 -16.32
N GLU A 50 0.17 14.29 -16.05
CA GLU A 50 -0.52 15.08 -15.02
C GLU A 50 -1.89 15.53 -15.57
N LEU A 51 -2.98 15.11 -14.89
CA LEU A 51 -4.35 15.35 -15.33
C LEU A 51 -4.92 16.63 -14.69
N ARG A 52 -5.21 16.56 -13.41
CA ARG A 52 -5.69 17.69 -12.59
C ARG A 52 -4.95 17.72 -11.27
N SER A 53 -5.22 18.72 -10.44
CA SER A 53 -4.61 18.83 -9.11
C SER A 53 -4.81 17.52 -8.33
N GLY A 54 -3.71 16.93 -7.90
CA GLY A 54 -3.71 15.70 -7.12
C GLY A 54 -4.10 14.43 -7.89
N LEU A 55 -4.10 14.43 -9.25
CA LEU A 55 -4.40 13.26 -10.06
C LEU A 55 -3.46 13.14 -11.24
N SER A 56 -2.78 12.00 -11.33
CA SER A 56 -1.96 11.64 -12.51
C SER A 56 -2.16 10.17 -12.91
N ILE A 57 -1.81 9.88 -14.15
CA ILE A 57 -1.80 8.52 -14.72
C ILE A 57 -0.43 8.21 -15.28
N ALA A 58 0.03 6.97 -15.08
CA ALA A 58 1.20 6.44 -15.75
C ALA A 58 0.85 5.13 -16.47
N VAL A 59 1.47 4.94 -17.63
CA VAL A 59 1.49 3.66 -18.35
C VAL A 59 2.93 3.19 -18.31
N ASP A 60 3.17 2.10 -17.60
CA ASP A 60 4.50 1.54 -17.40
C ASP A 60 4.63 0.22 -18.16
N GLU A 61 5.73 0.05 -18.89
CA GLU A 61 6.17 -1.19 -19.47
C GLU A 61 7.62 -1.42 -19.05
N VAL A 62 7.88 -2.56 -18.42
CA VAL A 62 9.20 -2.92 -17.90
C VAL A 62 9.51 -4.36 -18.28
N GLU A 63 10.74 -4.60 -18.72
CA GLU A 63 11.26 -5.93 -19.00
C GLU A 63 12.54 -6.14 -18.17
N PHE A 64 12.44 -7.01 -17.15
CA PHE A 64 13.56 -7.30 -16.26
C PHE A 64 14.57 -8.24 -16.93
N ILE A 65 15.85 -7.88 -16.86
CA ILE A 65 16.96 -8.66 -17.45
C ILE A 65 17.38 -9.77 -16.50
N ASP A 66 17.44 -9.47 -15.21
CA ASP A 66 17.78 -10.39 -14.12
C ASP A 66 16.63 -10.48 -13.11
N ASP A 67 16.61 -11.55 -12.30
CA ASP A 67 15.76 -11.62 -11.12
C ASP A 67 16.12 -10.48 -10.16
N LEU A 68 15.12 -9.72 -9.70
CA LEU A 68 15.32 -8.56 -8.83
C LEU A 68 14.51 -8.69 -7.54
N VAL A 69 15.13 -8.36 -6.43
CA VAL A 69 14.49 -8.08 -5.14
C VAL A 69 14.63 -6.59 -4.87
N TRP A 70 13.53 -5.87 -4.85
CA TRP A 70 13.51 -4.44 -4.59
C TRP A 70 12.95 -4.17 -3.21
N MET A 71 13.77 -3.62 -2.32
CA MET A 71 13.40 -3.24 -0.97
C MET A 71 13.19 -1.73 -0.91
N LYS A 72 11.93 -1.33 -0.81
CA LYS A 72 11.51 0.07 -0.73
C LYS A 72 11.36 0.49 0.72
N ASP A 73 11.95 1.61 1.06
CA ASP A 73 11.86 2.18 2.39
C ASP A 73 10.50 2.86 2.63
N LYS A 74 10.29 3.16 3.90
CA LYS A 74 9.07 3.87 4.33
C LYS A 74 9.00 5.25 3.67
N SER A 75 7.91 5.49 2.99
CA SER A 75 7.61 6.79 2.40
C SER A 75 6.57 7.54 3.25
N ASP A 76 6.85 8.79 3.59
CA ASP A 76 5.87 9.69 4.25
C ASP A 76 4.84 10.25 3.26
N ASN A 77 4.91 9.86 1.99
CA ASN A 77 4.02 10.36 0.95
C ASN A 77 2.61 9.79 1.10
N LEU A 78 1.67 10.68 1.41
CA LEU A 78 0.24 10.41 1.51
C LEU A 78 -0.40 10.23 0.12
N ARG A 79 0.05 9.21 -0.62
CA ARG A 79 -0.45 8.94 -1.97
C ARG A 79 -1.29 7.69 -1.95
N PHE A 80 -2.43 7.77 -2.60
CA PHE A 80 -3.27 6.63 -2.89
C PHE A 80 -3.05 6.20 -4.33
N GLY A 81 -2.85 4.91 -4.54
CA GLY A 81 -2.60 4.32 -5.86
C GLY A 81 -3.68 3.34 -6.28
N LEU A 82 -4.00 3.34 -7.58
CA LEU A 82 -4.74 2.26 -8.24
C LEU A 82 -3.85 1.67 -9.33
N SER A 83 -3.50 0.40 -9.21
CA SER A 83 -2.61 -0.32 -10.13
C SER A 83 -3.39 -1.38 -10.90
N PHE A 84 -3.49 -1.24 -12.22
CA PHE A 84 -4.17 -2.16 -13.13
C PHE A 84 -3.13 -2.93 -13.95
N PHE A 85 -2.97 -4.21 -13.69
CA PHE A 85 -2.01 -5.05 -14.40
C PHE A 85 -2.55 -5.46 -15.77
N LEU A 86 -1.78 -5.16 -16.82
CA LEU A 86 -2.08 -5.49 -18.21
C LEU A 86 -1.32 -6.73 -18.67
N SER A 87 -0.08 -6.90 -18.21
CA SER A 87 0.74 -8.10 -18.42
C SER A 87 1.71 -8.30 -17.25
N GLY A 88 2.23 -9.52 -17.12
CA GLY A 88 3.20 -9.89 -16.10
C GLY A 88 2.60 -10.06 -14.71
N LYS A 89 3.48 -10.28 -13.75
CA LYS A 89 3.17 -10.37 -12.33
C LYS A 89 4.35 -9.92 -11.49
N VAL A 90 4.08 -9.55 -10.25
CA VAL A 90 5.09 -9.28 -9.23
C VAL A 90 4.66 -9.94 -7.93
N THR A 91 5.60 -10.46 -7.17
CA THR A 91 5.34 -10.87 -5.79
C THR A 91 5.69 -9.71 -4.88
N VAL A 92 4.78 -9.30 -4.02
CA VAL A 92 4.95 -8.17 -3.10
C VAL A 92 4.75 -8.61 -1.65
N GLU A 93 5.47 -7.95 -0.74
CA GLU A 93 5.27 -8.04 0.70
C GLU A 93 5.28 -6.63 1.27
N ARG A 94 4.23 -6.26 1.99
CA ARG A 94 4.17 -4.98 2.70
C ARG A 94 4.26 -5.26 4.19
N HIS A 95 5.43 -4.97 4.76
CA HIS A 95 5.79 -5.39 6.10
C HIS A 95 4.81 -4.87 7.17
N GLY A 96 4.10 -5.80 7.80
CA GLY A 96 3.08 -5.49 8.82
C GLY A 96 1.66 -5.29 8.28
N LEU A 97 1.45 -5.27 6.96
CA LEU A 97 0.13 -5.15 6.33
C LEU A 97 -0.29 -6.41 5.61
N ILE A 98 0.54 -6.91 4.69
CA ILE A 98 0.28 -8.15 3.94
C ILE A 98 1.52 -9.03 3.88
N ASP A 99 1.32 -10.35 4.01
CA ASP A 99 2.33 -11.34 3.70
C ASP A 99 2.56 -11.42 2.18
N LYS A 100 3.59 -12.15 1.74
CA LYS A 100 3.89 -12.35 0.32
C LYS A 100 2.65 -12.71 -0.48
N THR A 101 2.34 -11.88 -1.47
CA THR A 101 1.20 -12.08 -2.37
C THR A 101 1.57 -11.75 -3.81
N ASP A 102 0.93 -12.42 -4.77
CA ASP A 102 1.14 -12.15 -6.19
C ASP A 102 0.13 -11.12 -6.71
N GLU A 103 0.66 -10.03 -7.24
CA GLU A 103 -0.09 -9.06 -8.04
C GLU A 103 0.03 -9.43 -9.53
N SER A 104 -1.10 -9.56 -10.22
CA SER A 104 -1.13 -10.11 -11.57
C SER A 104 -2.32 -9.66 -12.40
N VAL A 105 -2.31 -10.00 -13.67
CA VAL A 105 -3.36 -9.68 -14.65
C VAL A 105 -4.75 -10.13 -14.20
N GLY A 106 -5.77 -9.35 -14.58
CA GLY A 106 -7.18 -9.62 -14.25
C GLY A 106 -7.63 -9.06 -12.91
N LYS A 107 -6.70 -8.52 -12.15
CA LYS A 107 -6.94 -7.84 -10.89
C LYS A 107 -6.42 -6.40 -10.95
N TYR A 108 -6.95 -5.56 -10.08
CA TYR A 108 -6.35 -4.28 -9.78
C TYR A 108 -6.16 -4.15 -8.27
N TYR A 109 -5.27 -3.27 -7.91
CA TYR A 109 -4.80 -3.11 -6.53
C TYR A 109 -4.96 -1.65 -6.13
N SER A 110 -5.60 -1.44 -5.00
CA SER A 110 -5.73 -0.14 -4.38
C SER A 110 -4.88 -0.09 -3.12
N GLU A 111 -4.03 0.89 -3.01
CA GLU A 111 -2.98 0.93 -2.00
C GLU A 111 -2.67 2.32 -1.48
N CYS A 112 -2.24 2.37 -0.23
CA CYS A 112 -1.55 3.49 0.36
C CYS A 112 -0.42 2.95 1.23
N ASN A 113 0.81 3.18 0.81
CA ASN A 113 2.01 2.59 1.42
C ASN A 113 2.71 3.56 2.40
N CYS A 114 1.99 4.54 2.96
CA CYS A 114 2.60 5.47 3.89
C CYS A 114 3.17 4.73 5.12
N ASN A 115 4.42 5.06 5.48
CA ASN A 115 5.14 4.48 6.61
C ASN A 115 5.31 2.95 6.59
N LEU A 116 5.18 2.30 5.43
CA LEU A 116 5.45 0.88 5.26
C LEU A 116 6.73 0.63 4.46
N GLN A 117 7.47 -0.38 4.87
CA GLN A 117 8.49 -1.01 4.03
C GLN A 117 7.81 -2.00 3.10
N GLU A 118 8.18 -1.97 1.82
CA GLU A 118 7.71 -2.89 0.80
C GLU A 118 8.89 -3.66 0.22
N THR A 119 8.68 -4.95 -0.07
CA THR A 119 9.65 -5.75 -0.82
C THR A 119 8.94 -6.35 -2.03
N GLU A 120 9.50 -6.12 -3.19
CA GLU A 120 9.03 -6.64 -4.48
C GLU A 120 10.01 -7.67 -5.02
N TRP A 121 9.49 -8.77 -5.57
CA TRP A 121 10.26 -9.80 -6.27
C TRP A 121 9.84 -9.85 -7.72
N TRP A 122 10.75 -9.51 -8.62
CA TRP A 122 10.58 -9.49 -10.06
C TRP A 122 11.37 -10.63 -10.71
N LYS A 123 10.79 -11.23 -11.76
CA LYS A 123 11.41 -12.33 -12.49
C LYS A 123 12.02 -11.87 -13.81
N ALA A 124 13.22 -12.37 -14.10
CA ALA A 124 13.90 -12.17 -15.37
C ALA A 124 13.06 -12.65 -16.54
N GLY A 125 13.08 -11.90 -17.65
CA GLY A 125 12.39 -12.23 -18.90
C GLY A 125 10.88 -12.02 -18.88
N GLU A 126 10.27 -11.66 -17.75
CA GLU A 126 8.85 -11.27 -17.71
C GLU A 126 8.68 -9.81 -18.17
N LYS A 127 7.78 -9.62 -19.15
CA LYS A 127 7.31 -8.29 -19.54
C LYS A 127 6.15 -7.89 -18.65
N PHE A 128 6.38 -6.86 -17.89
CA PHE A 128 5.41 -6.24 -17.00
C PHE A 128 4.83 -5.00 -17.67
N SER A 129 3.52 -4.87 -17.63
CA SER A 129 2.84 -3.64 -18.06
C SER A 129 1.67 -3.35 -17.13
N ARG A 130 1.53 -2.07 -16.76
CA ARG A 130 0.42 -1.60 -15.93
C ARG A 130 -0.04 -0.21 -16.32
N ILE A 131 -1.28 0.10 -15.96
CA ILE A 131 -1.75 1.47 -15.79
C ILE A 131 -1.78 1.76 -14.29
N TYR A 132 -1.14 2.84 -13.90
CA TYR A 132 -1.07 3.28 -12.51
C TYR A 132 -1.70 4.67 -12.36
N LEU A 133 -2.72 4.78 -11.51
CA LEU A 133 -3.32 6.05 -11.14
C LEU A 133 -2.74 6.48 -9.81
N ARG A 134 -2.22 7.70 -9.75
CA ARG A 134 -1.72 8.32 -8.52
C ARG A 134 -2.69 9.40 -8.09
N ILE A 135 -3.12 9.34 -6.85
CA ILE A 135 -4.10 10.25 -6.27
C ILE A 135 -3.49 10.84 -5.00
N GLU A 136 -3.48 12.15 -4.90
CA GLU A 136 -3.23 12.90 -3.67
C GLU A 136 -4.60 13.31 -3.10
N PRO A 137 -5.14 12.56 -2.13
CA PRO A 137 -6.57 12.65 -1.80
C PRO A 137 -7.02 14.06 -1.42
N GLN A 138 -6.25 14.76 -0.60
CA GLN A 138 -6.60 16.11 -0.18
C GLN A 138 -6.75 17.05 -1.37
N GLN A 139 -5.73 17.15 -2.24
CA GLN A 139 -5.75 18.03 -3.41
C GLN A 139 -6.83 17.63 -4.41
N PHE A 140 -6.97 16.31 -4.65
CA PHE A 140 -7.94 15.79 -5.60
C PHE A 140 -9.38 16.11 -5.17
N PHE A 141 -9.76 15.81 -3.93
CA PHE A 141 -11.13 16.05 -3.46
C PHE A 141 -11.44 17.53 -3.27
N GLN A 142 -10.48 18.36 -2.86
CA GLN A 142 -10.64 19.82 -2.82
C GLN A 142 -11.04 20.41 -4.18
N SER A 143 -10.62 19.79 -5.29
CA SER A 143 -10.98 20.25 -6.64
C SER A 143 -12.46 20.14 -6.98
N PHE A 144 -13.26 19.42 -6.19
CA PHE A 144 -14.72 19.29 -6.34
C PHE A 144 -15.51 20.28 -5.45
N GLY A 145 -14.84 21.12 -4.68
CA GLY A 145 -15.47 22.01 -3.70
C GLY A 145 -15.81 21.30 -2.39
N GLU A 146 -16.94 21.67 -1.77
CA GLU A 146 -17.41 20.99 -0.56
C GLU A 146 -17.87 19.57 -0.91
N VAL A 147 -17.15 18.58 -0.41
CA VAL A 147 -17.46 17.16 -0.61
C VAL A 147 -17.94 16.57 0.72
N ASP A 148 -19.11 15.93 0.70
CA ASP A 148 -19.59 15.17 1.83
C ASP A 148 -18.70 13.96 2.05
N LEU A 149 -17.98 13.93 3.18
CA LEU A 149 -17.07 12.85 3.54
C LEU A 149 -17.78 11.47 3.59
N GLU A 150 -19.08 11.44 3.80
CA GLU A 150 -19.83 10.17 3.79
C GLU A 150 -19.88 9.52 2.40
N GLN A 151 -19.73 10.31 1.34
CA GLN A 151 -19.70 9.83 -0.04
C GLN A 151 -18.32 9.31 -0.45
N ILE A 152 -17.27 9.67 0.31
CA ILE A 152 -15.90 9.21 0.06
C ILE A 152 -15.71 7.82 0.69
N PRO A 153 -15.02 6.90 0.00
CA PRO A 153 -14.62 5.62 0.60
C PRO A 153 -13.89 5.83 1.93
N ILE A 154 -14.25 5.03 2.92
CA ILE A 154 -13.83 5.22 4.32
C ILE A 154 -12.30 5.29 4.49
N TYR A 155 -11.55 4.50 3.70
CA TYR A 155 -10.08 4.45 3.73
C TYR A 155 -9.42 5.73 3.17
N LEU A 156 -10.17 6.59 2.44
CA LEU A 156 -9.68 7.87 1.93
C LEU A 156 -10.08 9.06 2.80
N ARG A 157 -11.08 8.93 3.68
CA ARG A 157 -11.62 10.06 4.44
C ARG A 157 -10.58 10.80 5.27
N GLN A 158 -9.73 10.07 5.98
CA GLN A 158 -8.66 10.67 6.79
C GLN A 158 -7.63 11.38 5.92
N ALA A 159 -7.28 10.79 4.79
CA ALA A 159 -6.40 11.41 3.82
C ALA A 159 -6.95 12.73 3.27
N VAL A 160 -8.26 12.83 3.10
CA VAL A 160 -8.93 14.04 2.59
C VAL A 160 -8.91 15.17 3.62
N ILE A 161 -9.06 14.86 4.91
CA ILE A 161 -8.99 15.87 5.99
C ILE A 161 -7.56 16.22 6.41
N GLY A 162 -6.55 15.56 5.83
CA GLY A 162 -5.13 15.85 6.14
C GLY A 162 -4.59 15.14 7.38
N ASP A 163 -5.33 14.18 7.93
CA ASP A 163 -4.85 13.33 9.02
C ASP A 163 -3.92 12.22 8.53
N CYS A 164 -3.20 11.61 9.47
CA CYS A 164 -2.31 10.49 9.19
C CYS A 164 -3.07 9.34 8.52
N ILE A 165 -2.69 9.03 7.28
CA ILE A 165 -3.26 7.88 6.55
C ILE A 165 -2.69 6.60 7.15
N GLN A 166 -3.58 5.66 7.45
CA GLN A 166 -3.16 4.30 7.77
C GLN A 166 -2.81 3.56 6.48
N PRO A 167 -1.77 2.72 6.51
CA PRO A 167 -1.46 1.87 5.39
C PRO A 167 -2.68 1.04 4.97
N TYR A 168 -2.92 0.98 3.67
CA TYR A 168 -4.09 0.32 3.09
C TYR A 168 -3.68 -0.49 1.87
N TYR A 169 -4.26 -1.66 1.73
CA TYR A 169 -4.11 -2.50 0.54
C TYR A 169 -5.36 -3.34 0.34
N GLN A 170 -5.87 -3.33 -0.89
CA GLN A 170 -6.97 -4.18 -1.29
C GLN A 170 -6.79 -4.65 -2.73
N GLN A 171 -7.09 -5.93 -2.96
CA GLN A 171 -7.06 -6.56 -4.27
C GLN A 171 -8.48 -6.83 -4.76
N GLU A 172 -8.77 -6.42 -5.99
CA GLU A 172 -10.08 -6.52 -6.60
C GLU A 172 -10.00 -7.08 -8.03
N LYS A 173 -11.10 -7.60 -8.53
CA LYS A 173 -11.20 -8.05 -9.92
C LYS A 173 -11.50 -6.88 -10.86
N ILE A 174 -10.81 -6.82 -11.98
CA ILE A 174 -11.11 -5.87 -13.05
C ILE A 174 -12.45 -6.26 -13.69
N THR A 175 -13.44 -5.37 -13.66
CA THR A 175 -14.74 -5.57 -14.29
C THR A 175 -14.66 -5.42 -15.83
N ARG A 176 -15.68 -5.91 -16.55
CA ARG A 176 -15.77 -5.71 -18.00
C ARG A 176 -15.80 -4.23 -18.40
N GLN A 177 -16.44 -3.39 -17.58
CA GLN A 177 -16.47 -1.95 -17.81
C GLN A 177 -15.08 -1.34 -17.64
N MET A 178 -14.36 -1.66 -16.56
CA MET A 178 -12.98 -1.22 -16.38
C MET A 178 -12.07 -1.68 -17.51
N GLN A 179 -12.20 -2.93 -17.98
CA GLN A 179 -11.41 -3.42 -19.14
C GLN A 179 -11.64 -2.58 -20.41
N ARG A 180 -12.88 -2.12 -20.64
CA ARG A 180 -13.18 -1.22 -21.76
C ARG A 180 -12.45 0.12 -21.60
N VAL A 181 -12.53 0.72 -20.42
CA VAL A 181 -11.90 2.01 -20.15
C VAL A 181 -10.38 1.91 -20.24
N LEU A 182 -9.77 0.86 -19.69
CA LEU A 182 -8.32 0.62 -19.79
C LEU A 182 -7.87 0.52 -21.27
N ARG A 183 -8.64 -0.16 -22.13
CA ARG A 183 -8.35 -0.19 -23.57
C ARG A 183 -8.46 1.18 -24.23
N GLN A 184 -9.45 1.99 -23.86
CA GLN A 184 -9.63 3.34 -24.38
C GLN A 184 -8.46 4.25 -23.97
N ILE A 185 -7.94 4.11 -22.76
CA ILE A 185 -6.74 4.83 -22.30
C ILE A 185 -5.53 4.48 -23.18
N LEU A 186 -5.27 3.17 -23.39
CA LEU A 186 -4.14 2.71 -24.21
C LEU A 186 -4.25 3.10 -25.68
N GLN A 187 -5.46 3.19 -26.20
CA GLN A 187 -5.75 3.53 -27.59
C GLN A 187 -6.14 4.99 -27.81
N CYS A 188 -5.75 5.89 -26.87
CA CYS A 188 -6.08 7.29 -26.96
C CYS A 188 -5.62 7.89 -28.31
N PRO A 189 -6.55 8.39 -29.16
CA PRO A 189 -6.20 8.89 -30.49
C PRO A 189 -5.76 10.36 -30.50
N HIS A 190 -5.76 11.00 -29.33
CA HIS A 190 -5.53 12.45 -29.21
C HIS A 190 -4.10 12.76 -28.76
N GLN A 191 -3.69 14.03 -28.94
CA GLN A 191 -2.41 14.57 -28.50
C GLN A 191 -2.59 15.89 -27.73
N GLY A 192 -1.58 16.28 -26.96
CA GLY A 192 -1.54 17.55 -26.22
C GLY A 192 -2.74 17.71 -25.28
N LEU A 193 -3.34 18.89 -25.26
CA LEU A 193 -4.46 19.19 -24.36
C LEU A 193 -5.66 18.24 -24.53
N MET A 194 -5.97 17.85 -25.78
CA MET A 194 -7.08 16.93 -26.05
C MET A 194 -6.82 15.54 -25.48
N LYS A 195 -5.58 15.05 -25.50
CA LYS A 195 -5.18 13.81 -24.86
C LYS A 195 -5.37 13.88 -23.34
N ARG A 196 -4.92 14.99 -22.73
CA ARG A 196 -5.09 15.21 -21.28
C ARG A 196 -6.57 15.18 -20.88
N MET A 197 -7.42 15.92 -21.57
CA MET A 197 -8.87 15.96 -21.29
C MET A 197 -9.52 14.58 -21.48
N TYR A 198 -9.13 13.86 -22.53
CA TYR A 198 -9.62 12.51 -22.79
C TYR A 198 -9.19 11.53 -21.69
N LEU A 199 -7.89 11.52 -21.35
CA LEU A 199 -7.37 10.65 -20.28
C LEU A 199 -8.01 10.98 -18.92
N GLU A 200 -8.21 12.27 -18.62
CA GLU A 200 -8.87 12.69 -17.38
C GLU A 200 -10.30 12.12 -17.31
N SER A 201 -11.07 12.19 -18.40
CA SER A 201 -12.42 11.63 -18.44
C SER A 201 -12.44 10.10 -18.21
N GLN A 202 -11.50 9.39 -18.83
CA GLN A 202 -11.37 7.92 -18.67
C GLN A 202 -10.93 7.53 -17.25
N VAL A 203 -10.00 8.28 -16.68
CA VAL A 203 -9.54 8.04 -15.29
C VAL A 203 -10.66 8.32 -14.30
N MET A 204 -11.45 9.37 -14.51
CA MET A 204 -12.62 9.64 -13.68
C MET A 204 -13.67 8.51 -13.75
N GLU A 205 -13.88 7.92 -14.95
CA GLU A 205 -14.74 6.73 -15.09
C GLU A 205 -14.17 5.53 -14.31
N LEU A 206 -12.85 5.27 -14.37
CA LEU A 206 -12.22 4.19 -13.58
C LEU A 206 -12.38 4.41 -12.07
N MET A 207 -12.20 5.64 -11.59
CA MET A 207 -12.37 5.97 -10.18
C MET A 207 -13.83 5.78 -9.74
N MET A 208 -14.79 6.23 -10.55
CA MET A 208 -16.21 6.00 -10.28
C MET A 208 -16.53 4.49 -10.18
N LEU A 209 -16.03 3.69 -11.12
CA LEU A 209 -16.23 2.24 -11.11
C LEU A 209 -15.57 1.58 -9.87
N HIS A 210 -14.40 2.05 -9.46
CA HIS A 210 -13.74 1.60 -8.23
C HIS A 210 -14.60 1.92 -7.00
N PHE A 211 -15.10 3.15 -6.88
CA PHE A 211 -15.95 3.54 -5.74
C PHE A 211 -17.29 2.81 -5.73
N GLN A 212 -17.89 2.55 -6.89
CA GLN A 212 -19.11 1.73 -6.98
C GLN A 212 -18.87 0.30 -6.52
N GLN A 213 -17.79 -0.32 -6.96
CA GLN A 213 -17.42 -1.68 -6.55
C GLN A 213 -17.21 -1.76 -5.04
N PHE A 214 -16.55 -0.77 -4.46
CA PHE A 214 -16.38 -0.66 -3.02
C PHE A 214 -17.72 -0.51 -2.28
N GLN A 215 -18.64 0.32 -2.80
CA GLN A 215 -19.98 0.49 -2.22
C GLN A 215 -20.83 -0.77 -2.34
N GLU A 216 -20.70 -1.54 -3.42
CA GLU A 216 -21.42 -2.80 -3.62
C GLU A 216 -20.97 -3.90 -2.69
N GLN A 217 -19.67 -3.99 -2.40
CA GLN A 217 -19.13 -4.90 -1.38
C GLN A 217 -19.64 -4.53 0.01
N GLY A 218 -19.69 -3.25 0.35
CA GLY A 218 -20.35 -2.78 1.57
C GLY A 218 -21.87 -3.07 1.64
N LYS A 219 -22.51 -3.34 0.48
CA LYS A 219 -23.93 -3.75 0.43
C LYS A 219 -24.15 -5.26 0.62
N CYS A 220 -23.14 -6.09 0.33
CA CYS A 220 -23.21 -7.53 0.63
C CYS A 220 -23.18 -7.78 2.15
N ASP A 221 -22.59 -6.86 2.92
CA ASP A 221 -22.71 -6.74 4.38
C ASP A 221 -23.84 -5.73 4.76
N ARG A 222 -25.05 -5.94 4.24
CA ARG A 222 -26.22 -5.07 4.46
C ARG A 222 -26.61 -4.85 5.95
N ASN A 223 -25.91 -5.48 6.87
CA ASN A 223 -26.06 -5.29 8.31
C ASN A 223 -24.91 -4.52 8.97
N PHE A 224 -24.00 -3.89 8.19
CA PHE A 224 -22.91 -3.15 8.78
C PHE A 224 -23.22 -1.64 8.84
N PRO A 225 -23.40 -1.10 10.03
CA PRO A 225 -23.75 0.31 10.23
C PRO A 225 -22.55 1.22 10.50
N ALA A 226 -21.36 0.95 10.01
CA ALA A 226 -20.28 1.96 10.00
C ALA A 226 -20.53 3.02 8.91
N ARG A 227 -21.77 3.53 8.87
CA ARG A 227 -22.19 4.67 8.05
C ARG A 227 -21.93 6.01 8.73
N ASN A 228 -21.60 6.01 10.02
CA ASN A 228 -21.33 7.21 10.77
C ASN A 228 -19.84 7.40 10.96
N LEU A 229 -19.30 8.59 10.67
CA LEU A 229 -17.97 9.05 11.08
C LEU A 229 -17.65 8.64 12.52
N SER A 230 -18.65 8.75 13.40
CA SER A 230 -18.60 8.31 14.80
C SER A 230 -18.23 6.82 14.99
N ASP A 231 -18.65 5.90 14.12
CA ASP A 231 -18.32 4.48 14.27
C ASP A 231 -16.88 4.19 13.79
N VAL A 232 -16.39 4.93 12.81
CA VAL A 232 -14.96 4.87 12.37
C VAL A 232 -14.04 5.42 13.43
N GLU A 233 -14.37 6.57 14.01
CA GLU A 233 -13.61 7.15 15.13
C GLU A 233 -13.54 6.15 16.29
N LYS A 234 -14.63 5.45 16.58
CA LYS A 234 -14.69 4.40 17.59
C LYS A 234 -13.79 3.20 17.27
N ILE A 235 -13.67 2.84 15.98
CA ILE A 235 -12.73 1.79 15.54
C ILE A 235 -11.29 2.23 15.75
N TYR A 236 -10.94 3.51 15.47
CA TYR A 236 -9.63 4.05 15.79
C TYR A 236 -9.39 4.14 17.30
N GLN A 237 -10.39 4.56 18.08
CA GLN A 237 -10.30 4.52 19.55
C GLN A 237 -10.05 3.09 20.06
N ALA A 238 -10.73 2.09 19.47
CA ALA A 238 -10.50 0.69 19.80
C ALA A 238 -9.06 0.24 19.48
N LYS A 239 -8.49 0.68 18.36
CA LYS A 239 -7.08 0.46 18.04
C LYS A 239 -6.17 1.07 19.10
N GLU A 240 -6.36 2.35 19.45
CA GLU A 240 -5.55 3.02 20.47
C GLU A 240 -5.62 2.31 21.83
N ILE A 241 -6.82 1.87 22.25
CA ILE A 241 -7.00 1.09 23.47
C ILE A 241 -6.17 -0.21 23.43
N LEU A 242 -6.16 -0.93 22.30
CA LEU A 242 -5.36 -2.14 22.14
C LEU A 242 -3.87 -1.86 22.19
N LEU A 243 -3.41 -0.79 21.51
CA LEU A 243 -1.98 -0.43 21.44
C LEU A 243 -1.45 0.10 22.77
N ASN A 244 -2.28 0.74 23.58
CA ASN A 244 -1.94 1.20 24.91
C ASN A 244 -1.95 0.09 25.97
N ASN A 245 -2.52 -1.08 25.65
CA ASN A 245 -2.67 -2.21 26.56
C ASN A 245 -2.03 -3.49 25.98
N LEU A 246 -0.77 -3.38 25.53
CA LEU A 246 -0.07 -4.48 24.86
C LEU A 246 0.03 -5.75 25.72
N GLU A 247 0.28 -5.61 27.03
CA GLU A 247 0.44 -6.75 27.93
C GLU A 247 -0.91 -7.41 28.23
N ASN A 248 -1.92 -6.61 28.58
CA ASN A 248 -3.24 -7.07 29.02
C ASN A 248 -4.35 -6.41 28.21
N PRO A 249 -4.52 -6.75 26.92
CA PRO A 249 -5.55 -6.15 26.10
C PRO A 249 -6.94 -6.56 26.57
N PRO A 250 -7.93 -5.66 26.50
CA PRO A 250 -9.30 -6.02 26.80
C PRO A 250 -9.80 -7.11 25.82
N SER A 251 -10.71 -7.94 26.28
CA SER A 251 -11.43 -8.87 25.41
C SER A 251 -12.18 -8.10 24.31
N LEU A 252 -12.52 -8.77 23.21
CA LEU A 252 -13.23 -8.14 22.11
C LEU A 252 -14.57 -7.52 22.56
N LEU A 253 -15.25 -8.18 23.49
CA LEU A 253 -16.53 -7.70 24.05
C LEU A 253 -16.34 -6.45 24.91
N GLU A 254 -15.30 -6.44 25.74
CA GLU A 254 -14.93 -5.27 26.56
C GLU A 254 -14.49 -4.11 25.71
N LEU A 255 -13.66 -4.38 24.69
CA LEU A 255 -13.22 -3.37 23.72
C LEU A 255 -14.41 -2.73 23.01
N ALA A 256 -15.36 -3.55 22.54
CA ALA A 256 -16.57 -3.06 21.91
C ALA A 256 -17.40 -2.17 22.86
N ARG A 257 -17.54 -2.57 24.11
CA ARG A 257 -18.24 -1.76 25.14
C ARG A 257 -17.55 -0.43 25.43
N GLN A 258 -16.20 -0.44 25.54
CA GLN A 258 -15.42 0.77 25.82
C GLN A 258 -15.59 1.83 24.74
N VAL A 259 -15.71 1.42 23.46
CA VAL A 259 -15.89 2.35 22.34
C VAL A 259 -17.35 2.55 21.94
N GLY A 260 -18.30 1.96 22.68
CA GLY A 260 -19.73 2.12 22.39
C GLY A 260 -20.17 1.47 21.07
N LEU A 261 -19.56 0.32 20.74
CA LEU A 261 -19.94 -0.54 19.61
C LEU A 261 -20.46 -1.89 20.13
N ASN A 262 -21.22 -2.62 19.31
CA ASN A 262 -21.42 -4.04 19.56
C ASN A 262 -20.27 -4.88 18.96
N ASP A 263 -20.16 -6.14 19.40
CA ASP A 263 -19.11 -7.08 18.98
C ASP A 263 -19.03 -7.26 17.44
N PHE A 264 -20.18 -7.32 16.79
CA PHE A 264 -20.28 -7.45 15.34
C PHE A 264 -19.75 -6.21 14.62
N LYS A 265 -20.17 -5.01 15.05
CA LYS A 265 -19.68 -3.74 14.50
C LYS A 265 -18.19 -3.58 14.67
N LEU A 266 -17.65 -3.94 15.84
CA LEU A 266 -16.22 -3.87 16.08
C LEU A 266 -15.43 -4.82 15.16
N LYS A 267 -15.84 -6.09 15.05
CA LYS A 267 -15.20 -7.09 14.17
C LYS A 267 -15.17 -6.66 12.71
N CYS A 268 -16.32 -6.23 12.20
CA CYS A 268 -16.45 -5.81 10.82
C CYS A 268 -15.72 -4.49 10.57
N GLY A 269 -15.84 -3.50 11.49
CA GLY A 269 -15.17 -2.21 11.38
C GLY A 269 -13.66 -2.34 11.38
N PHE A 270 -13.10 -3.19 12.25
CA PHE A 270 -11.66 -3.45 12.22
C PHE A 270 -11.20 -4.04 10.88
N ARG A 271 -11.96 -5.00 10.31
CA ARG A 271 -11.62 -5.55 8.98
C ARG A 271 -11.76 -4.52 7.87
N GLN A 272 -12.76 -3.64 7.94
CA GLN A 272 -12.95 -2.59 6.93
C GLN A 272 -11.88 -1.50 7.01
N VAL A 273 -11.53 -1.06 8.24
CA VAL A 273 -10.60 0.05 8.45
C VAL A 273 -9.15 -0.40 8.34
N PHE A 274 -8.81 -1.59 8.87
CA PHE A 274 -7.43 -2.07 8.99
C PHE A 274 -7.14 -3.34 8.17
N GLY A 275 -8.08 -3.82 7.35
CA GLY A 275 -7.91 -5.03 6.51
C GLY A 275 -7.81 -6.35 7.29
N THR A 276 -7.85 -6.30 8.64
CA THR A 276 -7.59 -7.47 9.49
C THR A 276 -8.45 -7.45 10.76
N SER A 277 -8.43 -8.54 11.54
CA SER A 277 -9.13 -8.56 12.84
C SER A 277 -8.35 -7.80 13.92
N ALA A 278 -9.06 -7.26 14.93
CA ALA A 278 -8.47 -6.49 16.02
C ALA A 278 -7.29 -7.19 16.71
N PHE A 279 -7.41 -8.49 17.01
CA PHE A 279 -6.35 -9.24 17.67
C PHE A 279 -5.21 -9.67 16.73
N LYS A 280 -5.48 -9.85 15.43
CA LYS A 280 -4.40 -10.07 14.46
C LYS A 280 -3.60 -8.78 14.28
N TYR A 281 -4.26 -7.64 14.23
CA TYR A 281 -3.62 -6.32 14.19
C TYR A 281 -2.70 -6.12 15.43
N LEU A 282 -3.22 -6.38 16.63
CA LEU A 282 -2.45 -6.31 17.87
C LEU A 282 -1.24 -7.26 17.86
N HIS A 283 -1.43 -8.50 17.42
CA HIS A 283 -0.35 -9.48 17.31
C HIS A 283 0.76 -9.01 16.36
N ASP A 284 0.40 -8.49 15.20
CA ASP A 284 1.35 -8.00 14.21
C ASP A 284 2.10 -6.76 14.71
N TYR A 285 1.41 -5.86 15.41
CA TYR A 285 2.01 -4.69 16.06
C TYR A 285 2.98 -5.07 17.17
N ARG A 286 2.63 -6.04 18.04
CA ARG A 286 3.51 -6.57 19.10
C ARG A 286 4.84 -7.08 18.53
N LEU A 287 4.79 -7.83 17.42
CA LEU A 287 6.00 -8.34 16.76
C LEU A 287 6.87 -7.22 16.20
N GLU A 288 6.24 -6.20 15.58
CA GLU A 288 6.97 -5.05 15.05
C GLU A 288 7.61 -4.21 16.16
N LYS A 289 6.88 -4.00 17.26
CA LYS A 289 7.41 -3.33 18.45
C LYS A 289 8.56 -4.10 19.08
N ALA A 290 8.45 -5.44 19.11
CA ALA A 290 9.54 -6.29 19.58
C ALA A 290 10.78 -6.15 18.69
N ARG A 291 10.62 -6.10 17.37
CA ARG A 291 11.72 -5.88 16.44
C ARG A 291 12.43 -4.55 16.70
N GLN A 292 11.68 -3.48 16.94
CA GLN A 292 12.24 -2.17 17.27
C GLN A 292 13.03 -2.21 18.58
N LEU A 293 12.47 -2.80 19.63
CA LEU A 293 13.12 -2.89 20.94
C LEU A 293 14.41 -3.72 20.89
N LEU A 294 14.41 -4.85 20.15
CA LEU A 294 15.61 -5.66 19.94
C LEU A 294 16.70 -4.93 19.13
N GLY A 295 16.31 -3.99 18.27
CA GLY A 295 17.26 -3.20 17.48
C GLY A 295 17.80 -1.95 18.17
N SER A 296 17.06 -1.35 19.09
CA SER A 296 17.38 -0.04 19.70
C SER A 296 17.81 -0.11 21.16
N GLU A 297 17.33 -1.07 21.93
CA GLU A 297 17.57 -1.20 23.38
C GLU A 297 18.43 -2.44 23.70
N ASP A 298 19.21 -2.34 24.77
CA ASP A 298 20.06 -3.43 25.28
C ASP A 298 19.24 -4.35 26.19
N MET A 299 18.14 -4.90 25.63
CA MET A 299 17.18 -5.75 26.35
C MET A 299 17.37 -7.22 25.98
N LYS A 300 17.14 -8.11 26.94
CA LYS A 300 17.09 -9.54 26.67
C LYS A 300 15.83 -9.92 25.89
N VAL A 301 15.94 -10.93 25.03
CA VAL A 301 14.81 -11.43 24.22
C VAL A 301 13.58 -11.77 25.07
N GLU A 302 13.80 -12.28 26.32
CA GLU A 302 12.71 -12.61 27.24
C GLU A 302 11.97 -11.36 27.73
N GLU A 303 12.72 -10.32 28.09
CA GLU A 303 12.18 -9.06 28.57
C GLU A 303 11.37 -8.37 27.47
N VAL A 304 11.89 -8.39 26.23
CA VAL A 304 11.18 -7.85 25.07
C VAL A 304 9.88 -8.61 24.81
N ALA A 305 9.91 -9.96 24.83
CA ALA A 305 8.71 -10.76 24.62
C ALA A 305 7.61 -10.40 25.63
N PHE A 306 7.97 -10.30 26.92
CA PHE A 306 7.04 -9.94 27.98
C PHE A 306 6.50 -8.52 27.82
N ARG A 307 7.38 -7.55 27.58
CA ARG A 307 7.04 -6.13 27.44
C ARG A 307 6.09 -5.85 26.27
N VAL A 308 6.12 -6.66 25.23
CA VAL A 308 5.19 -6.55 24.11
C VAL A 308 3.96 -7.45 24.25
N GLY A 309 3.80 -8.16 25.38
CA GLY A 309 2.59 -8.91 25.74
C GLY A 309 2.52 -10.34 25.22
N PHE A 310 3.66 -11.02 25.07
CA PHE A 310 3.67 -12.47 24.80
C PHE A 310 3.91 -13.27 26.10
N ASP A 311 2.95 -14.10 26.47
CA ASP A 311 3.05 -14.97 27.66
C ASP A 311 3.99 -16.16 27.45
N SER A 312 4.22 -16.57 26.19
CA SER A 312 5.05 -17.72 25.84
C SER A 312 6.24 -17.31 24.98
N ARG A 313 7.45 -17.51 25.52
CA ARG A 313 8.71 -17.30 24.81
C ARG A 313 8.82 -18.14 23.53
N SER A 314 8.37 -19.39 23.58
CA SER A 314 8.43 -20.32 22.45
C SER A 314 7.48 -19.85 21.34
N TYR A 315 6.27 -19.41 21.70
CA TYR A 315 5.32 -18.87 20.76
C TYR A 315 5.83 -17.56 20.15
N PHE A 316 6.36 -16.63 20.96
CA PHE A 316 7.00 -15.41 20.50
C PHE A 316 8.11 -15.69 19.48
N ALA A 317 9.05 -16.59 19.82
CA ALA A 317 10.17 -16.92 18.93
C ALA A 317 9.71 -17.50 17.58
N SER A 318 8.69 -18.37 17.61
CA SER A 318 8.08 -18.95 16.41
C SER A 318 7.37 -17.90 15.56
N ALA A 319 6.55 -17.04 16.18
CA ALA A 319 5.83 -15.98 15.52
C ALA A 319 6.79 -14.92 14.91
N PHE A 320 7.82 -14.53 15.66
CA PHE A 320 8.85 -13.60 15.20
C PHE A 320 9.62 -14.17 14.00
N ARG A 321 10.06 -15.44 14.09
CA ARG A 321 10.74 -16.10 12.96
C ARG A 321 9.84 -16.21 11.73
N LYS A 322 8.56 -16.53 11.92
CA LYS A 322 7.60 -16.59 10.82
C LYS A 322 7.45 -15.24 10.12
N LYS A 323 7.46 -14.14 10.88
CA LYS A 323 7.27 -12.80 10.34
C LYS A 323 8.55 -12.19 9.75
N PHE A 324 9.70 -12.39 10.40
CA PHE A 324 10.95 -11.71 10.04
C PHE A 324 12.04 -12.62 9.45
N GLY A 325 11.76 -13.91 9.28
CA GLY A 325 12.71 -14.88 8.72
C GLY A 325 13.81 -15.35 9.68
N LEU A 326 14.13 -14.57 10.73
CA LEU A 326 15.14 -14.85 11.75
C LEU A 326 14.49 -15.02 13.12
N ASN A 327 15.07 -15.87 13.99
CA ASN A 327 14.60 -15.88 15.36
C ASN A 327 15.09 -14.63 16.14
N PRO A 328 14.41 -14.25 17.26
CA PRO A 328 14.72 -13.01 17.99
C PRO A 328 16.18 -12.91 18.43
N LYS A 329 16.81 -14.02 18.80
CA LYS A 329 18.20 -14.05 19.25
C LYS A 329 19.18 -13.79 18.09
N GLN A 330 18.90 -14.39 16.93
CA GLN A 330 19.69 -14.14 15.70
C GLN A 330 19.55 -12.68 15.25
N TYR A 331 18.35 -12.14 15.33
CA TYR A 331 18.10 -10.74 15.00
C TYR A 331 18.86 -9.79 15.91
N LEU A 332 18.81 -10.01 17.24
CA LEU A 332 19.58 -9.23 18.22
C LEU A 332 21.09 -9.27 17.94
N GLN A 333 21.65 -10.46 17.66
CA GLN A 333 23.08 -10.61 17.32
C GLN A 333 23.46 -9.88 16.03
N HIS A 334 22.53 -9.81 15.05
CA HIS A 334 22.76 -9.08 13.81
C HIS A 334 22.80 -7.57 14.07
N CYS A 335 21.87 -7.04 14.85
CA CYS A 335 21.86 -5.63 15.22
C CYS A 335 23.10 -5.20 16.04
N GLN A 336 23.59 -6.07 16.95
CA GLN A 336 24.79 -5.79 17.75
C GLN A 336 26.09 -5.81 16.93
N LYS A 337 26.15 -6.54 15.81
CA LYS A 337 27.32 -6.55 14.93
C LYS A 337 27.37 -5.38 13.97
N SER A 338 26.23 -4.68 13.78
CA SER A 338 26.07 -3.54 12.88
C SER A 338 26.17 -2.20 13.61
N ARG A 339 26.38 -2.22 14.94
CA ARG A 339 26.73 -1.06 15.78
C ARG A 339 28.24 -1.01 15.97
#